data_7f29d6ecb8db48ff2a0b03f0360bf990
#
_entry.id   7f29d6ecb8db48ff2a0b03f0360bf990
#
_cell.length_a   1.000
_cell.length_b   1.000
_cell.length_c   1.000
_cell.angle_alpha   90.00
_cell.angle_beta   90.00
_cell.angle_gamma   90.00
#
_symmetry.space_group_name_H-M   'P 1'
#
loop_
_entity.id
_entity.type
_entity.pdbx_description
1 polymer ?
#
loop_
_entity_poly.entity_id
_entity_poly.type
_entity_poly.pdbx_seq_one_letter_code
_entity_poly.pdbx_strand_id
1 'polypeptide(L)'
;MTDCDVLIQLYTNNFKNSEWCNEEITSANQKQIGIVEVVWPDCKPDVHNLLCEPIQLSEELFIDKNFHHENCSLTEETITKIVYTVESVRARNLAARQDNLVGEFVEEARKQGRRLIQEYRYLVENLGHDRMRLFIPAIGIPQSYDCFESLRFKKLLNNEKLELFLIYDDLRIRKRWIEHLEWLNESLEVKTIKKKEFESWLRNN
;
A
#
# COMPACT_ATOMS: atom_id res chain seq x y z
N MET A 1 -2.27 5.21 -12.54
CA MET A 1 -1.49 4.88 -11.32
C MET A 1 -2.40 4.34 -10.20
N THR A 2 -3.05 3.21 -10.38
CA THR A 2 -3.90 2.63 -9.31
C THR A 2 -3.25 1.43 -8.63
N ASP A 3 -2.28 0.81 -9.27
CA ASP A 3 -1.69 -0.46 -8.83
C ASP A 3 -0.17 -0.32 -8.58
N CYS A 4 0.30 0.90 -8.24
CA CYS A 4 1.70 1.22 -8.00
C CYS A 4 1.91 1.51 -6.50
N ASP A 5 2.93 0.93 -5.91
CA ASP A 5 3.29 1.16 -4.51
C ASP A 5 4.35 2.25 -4.34
N VAL A 6 5.17 2.48 -5.36
CA VAL A 6 6.22 3.49 -5.40
C VAL A 6 6.30 4.10 -6.80
N LEU A 7 6.50 5.40 -6.88
CA LEU A 7 6.85 6.14 -8.09
C LEU A 7 8.35 6.40 -8.09
N ILE A 8 9.05 6.01 -9.14
CA ILE A 8 10.45 6.42 -9.37
C ILE A 8 10.43 7.62 -10.30
N GLN A 9 10.93 8.73 -9.82
CA GLN A 9 11.01 9.98 -10.55
C GLN A 9 12.45 10.15 -11.08
N LEU A 10 12.62 10.18 -12.40
CA LEU A 10 13.91 10.53 -13.03
C LEU A 10 13.94 12.05 -13.23
N TYR A 11 14.66 12.73 -12.36
CA TYR A 11 14.73 14.18 -12.36
C TYR A 11 15.83 14.67 -13.30
N THR A 12 15.44 15.16 -14.48
CA THR A 12 16.30 15.72 -15.52
C THR A 12 15.97 17.18 -15.76
N ASN A 13 16.77 17.91 -16.53
CA ASN A 13 16.52 19.31 -16.88
C ASN A 13 15.16 19.54 -17.57
N ASN A 14 14.65 18.55 -18.29
CA ASN A 14 13.35 18.62 -18.98
C ASN A 14 12.17 18.26 -18.07
N PHE A 15 12.43 17.67 -16.90
CA PHE A 15 11.41 17.16 -16.01
C PHE A 15 10.45 18.26 -15.54
N LYS A 16 10.99 19.42 -15.09
CA LYS A 16 10.19 20.56 -14.57
C LYS A 16 9.18 21.11 -15.56
N ASN A 17 9.48 21.01 -16.86
CA ASN A 17 8.66 21.55 -17.93
C ASN A 17 7.63 20.55 -18.47
N SER A 18 7.62 19.32 -17.94
CA SER A 18 6.69 18.27 -18.35
C SER A 18 5.42 18.31 -17.51
N GLU A 19 4.30 18.71 -18.13
CA GLU A 19 2.97 18.67 -17.50
C GLU A 19 2.62 17.25 -17.03
N TRP A 20 2.93 16.22 -17.83
CA TRP A 20 2.69 14.81 -17.49
C TRP A 20 3.42 14.37 -16.25
N CYS A 21 4.71 14.74 -16.10
CA CYS A 21 5.47 14.39 -14.90
C CYS A 21 4.89 15.06 -13.65
N ASN A 22 4.47 16.32 -13.76
CA ASN A 22 3.85 17.05 -12.67
C ASN A 22 2.48 16.46 -12.28
N GLU A 23 1.67 16.03 -13.26
CA GLU A 23 0.42 15.31 -13.00
C GLU A 23 0.65 13.97 -12.32
N GLU A 24 1.68 13.23 -12.71
CA GLU A 24 2.05 11.96 -12.08
C GLU A 24 2.46 12.14 -10.62
N ILE A 25 3.27 13.15 -10.30
CA ILE A 25 3.65 13.48 -8.92
C ILE A 25 2.42 13.89 -8.12
N THR A 26 1.59 14.77 -8.67
CA THR A 26 0.36 15.22 -8.02
C THR A 26 -0.55 14.03 -7.70
N SER A 27 -0.72 13.13 -8.68
CA SER A 27 -1.49 11.90 -8.49
C SER A 27 -0.88 10.96 -7.46
N ALA A 28 0.45 10.83 -7.42
CA ALA A 28 1.15 10.02 -6.43
C ALA A 28 0.96 10.58 -5.01
N ASN A 29 1.10 11.89 -4.84
CA ASN A 29 0.90 12.56 -3.55
C ASN A 29 -0.56 12.44 -3.07
N GLN A 30 -1.55 12.68 -3.93
CA GLN A 30 -2.97 12.51 -3.60
C GLN A 30 -3.30 11.08 -3.16
N LYS A 31 -2.61 10.10 -3.72
CA LYS A 31 -2.78 8.68 -3.39
C LYS A 31 -1.83 8.20 -2.30
N GLN A 32 -1.02 9.08 -1.72
CA GLN A 32 -0.01 8.74 -0.72
C GLN A 32 0.93 7.61 -1.19
N ILE A 33 1.30 7.61 -2.48
CA ILE A 33 2.29 6.69 -3.05
C ILE A 33 3.67 7.23 -2.70
N GLY A 34 4.59 6.38 -2.24
CA GLY A 34 5.96 6.77 -1.98
C GLY A 34 6.67 7.19 -3.27
N ILE A 35 7.48 8.25 -3.21
CA ILE A 35 8.23 8.76 -4.35
C ILE A 35 9.72 8.60 -4.06
N VAL A 36 10.46 8.01 -4.99
CA VAL A 36 11.93 7.96 -4.98
C VAL A 36 12.44 8.83 -6.12
N GLU A 37 13.21 9.83 -5.77
CA GLU A 37 13.75 10.81 -6.70
C GLU A 37 15.19 10.43 -7.09
N VAL A 38 15.43 10.16 -8.38
CA VAL A 38 16.76 9.90 -8.95
C VAL A 38 17.14 11.13 -9.76
N VAL A 39 18.12 11.88 -9.29
CA VAL A 39 18.50 13.19 -9.84
C VAL A 39 19.68 13.06 -10.78
N TRP A 40 19.53 13.54 -11.99
CA TRP A 40 20.58 13.51 -13.03
C TRP A 40 21.75 14.42 -12.63
N PRO A 41 23.00 14.13 -13.09
CA PRO A 41 24.20 14.85 -12.62
C PRO A 41 24.14 16.37 -12.72
N ASP A 42 23.54 16.91 -13.78
CA ASP A 42 23.44 18.37 -14.04
C ASP A 42 22.27 19.01 -13.34
N CYS A 43 21.48 18.26 -12.61
CA CYS A 43 20.25 18.75 -11.99
C CYS A 43 20.41 18.96 -10.49
N LYS A 44 19.61 19.87 -9.96
CA LYS A 44 19.46 20.04 -8.52
C LYS A 44 18.04 19.60 -8.14
N PRO A 45 17.90 18.75 -7.13
CA PRO A 45 16.58 18.31 -6.69
C PRO A 45 15.79 19.51 -6.15
N ASP A 46 14.52 19.58 -6.49
CA ASP A 46 13.59 20.40 -5.74
C ASP A 46 13.19 19.59 -4.50
N VAL A 47 13.23 20.22 -3.34
CA VAL A 47 12.88 19.55 -2.07
C VAL A 47 11.35 19.34 -2.02
N HIS A 48 10.86 18.37 -2.77
CA HIS A 48 9.42 18.04 -2.80
C HIS A 48 9.06 16.81 -1.96
N ASN A 49 10.06 16.02 -1.59
CA ASN A 49 9.80 14.79 -0.85
C ASN A 49 10.58 14.78 0.47
N LEU A 50 9.89 15.10 1.56
CA LEU A 50 10.46 15.05 2.91
C LEU A 50 10.67 13.61 3.43
N LEU A 51 10.16 12.60 2.73
CA LEU A 51 10.16 11.20 3.19
C LEU A 51 11.33 10.38 2.66
N CYS A 52 12.02 10.87 1.64
CA CYS A 52 13.15 10.18 1.03
C CYS A 52 14.21 11.18 0.58
N GLU A 53 15.46 10.95 0.94
CA GLU A 53 16.56 11.71 0.37
C GLU A 53 16.68 11.40 -1.13
N PRO A 54 16.84 12.42 -1.99
CA PRO A 54 17.04 12.21 -3.40
C PRO A 54 18.36 11.48 -3.65
N ILE A 55 18.35 10.57 -4.63
CA ILE A 55 19.56 9.87 -5.08
C ILE A 55 20.22 10.74 -6.12
N GLN A 56 21.21 11.53 -5.73
CA GLN A 56 21.99 12.34 -6.65
C GLN A 56 22.94 11.45 -7.44
N LEU A 57 22.82 11.46 -8.76
CA LEU A 57 23.77 10.82 -9.65
C LEU A 57 24.96 11.74 -9.91
N SER A 58 26.15 11.15 -10.08
CA SER A 58 27.38 11.81 -10.56
C SER A 58 27.93 11.01 -11.75
N GLU A 59 28.83 11.61 -12.52
CA GLU A 59 29.45 10.93 -13.69
C GLU A 59 30.09 9.59 -13.33
N GLU A 60 30.68 9.49 -12.15
CA GLU A 60 31.37 8.29 -11.67
C GLU A 60 30.44 7.08 -11.50
N LEU A 61 29.13 7.32 -11.36
CA LEU A 61 28.11 6.28 -11.19
C LEU A 61 27.67 5.66 -12.53
N PHE A 62 28.19 6.14 -13.64
CA PHE A 62 27.97 5.59 -14.97
C PHE A 62 29.17 4.75 -15.41
N ILE A 63 28.92 3.64 -16.13
CA ILE A 63 29.94 2.69 -16.55
C ILE A 63 31.06 3.39 -17.37
N ASP A 64 30.67 4.25 -18.30
CA ASP A 64 31.62 4.97 -19.19
C ASP A 64 31.95 6.39 -18.69
N LYS A 65 31.55 6.73 -17.46
CA LYS A 65 31.65 8.10 -16.91
C LYS A 65 31.08 9.18 -17.83
N ASN A 66 30.14 8.80 -18.67
CA ASN A 66 29.48 9.69 -19.64
C ASN A 66 27.97 9.51 -19.58
N PHE A 67 27.30 10.49 -19.00
CA PHE A 67 25.84 10.50 -18.85
C PHE A 67 25.11 11.26 -19.97
N HIS A 68 25.85 11.86 -20.92
CA HIS A 68 25.28 12.55 -22.07
C HIS A 68 25.02 11.64 -23.27
N HIS A 69 25.47 10.40 -23.22
CA HIS A 69 25.29 9.46 -24.30
C HIS A 69 23.88 8.80 -24.24
N GLU A 70 23.23 8.60 -25.37
CA GLU A 70 21.91 7.98 -25.47
C GLU A 70 21.84 6.57 -24.84
N ASN A 71 22.96 5.85 -24.83
CA ASN A 71 23.09 4.50 -24.27
C ASN A 71 23.88 4.48 -22.96
N CYS A 72 23.88 5.57 -22.20
CA CYS A 72 24.55 5.57 -20.91
C CYS A 72 23.91 4.54 -19.95
N SER A 73 24.77 3.83 -19.21
CA SER A 73 24.35 2.80 -18.27
C SER A 73 24.93 3.07 -16.89
N LEU A 74 24.11 2.89 -15.86
CA LEU A 74 24.55 3.00 -14.48
C LEU A 74 25.38 1.77 -14.08
N THR A 75 26.29 1.96 -13.13
CA THR A 75 27.03 0.84 -12.52
C THR A 75 26.07 -0.07 -11.74
N GLU A 76 26.43 -1.35 -11.60
CA GLU A 76 25.63 -2.32 -10.85
C GLU A 76 25.44 -1.90 -9.39
N GLU A 77 26.46 -1.30 -8.79
CA GLU A 77 26.39 -0.76 -7.43
C GLU A 77 25.34 0.35 -7.31
N THR A 78 25.29 1.25 -8.28
CA THR A 78 24.32 2.35 -8.33
C THR A 78 22.90 1.81 -8.48
N ILE A 79 22.69 0.85 -9.38
CA ILE A 79 21.39 0.19 -9.58
C ILE A 79 20.95 -0.48 -8.27
N THR A 80 21.85 -1.21 -7.62
CA THR A 80 21.58 -1.87 -6.33
C THR A 80 21.16 -0.86 -5.27
N LYS A 81 21.81 0.29 -5.17
CA LYS A 81 21.45 1.36 -4.23
C LYS A 81 20.05 1.92 -4.54
N ILE A 82 19.74 2.15 -5.82
CA ILE A 82 18.40 2.61 -6.23
C ILE A 82 17.34 1.58 -5.82
N VAL A 83 17.54 0.31 -6.15
CA VAL A 83 16.62 -0.79 -5.81
C VAL A 83 16.40 -0.87 -4.31
N TYR A 84 17.47 -0.84 -3.52
CA TYR A 84 17.36 -0.86 -2.06
C TYR A 84 16.54 0.32 -1.52
N THR A 85 16.77 1.51 -2.06
CA THR A 85 16.00 2.72 -1.67
C THR A 85 14.53 2.58 -2.03
N VAL A 86 14.22 2.09 -3.24
CA VAL A 86 12.85 1.84 -3.70
C VAL A 86 12.13 0.85 -2.78
N GLU A 87 12.76 -0.29 -2.47
CA GLU A 87 12.18 -1.30 -1.57
C GLU A 87 12.00 -0.77 -0.13
N SER A 88 12.93 0.04 0.35
CA SER A 88 12.81 0.68 1.66
C SER A 88 11.65 1.67 1.73
N VAL A 89 11.47 2.52 0.71
CA VAL A 89 10.34 3.45 0.61
C VAL A 89 9.03 2.68 0.48
N ARG A 90 9.01 1.63 -0.34
CA ARG A 90 7.86 0.76 -0.52
C ARG A 90 7.42 0.13 0.80
N ALA A 91 8.35 -0.49 1.53
CA ALA A 91 8.05 -1.14 2.81
C ALA A 91 7.47 -0.17 3.84
N ARG A 92 8.07 1.02 3.98
CA ARG A 92 7.57 2.06 4.89
C ARG A 92 6.16 2.55 4.50
N ASN A 93 5.94 2.74 3.21
CA ASN A 93 4.65 3.20 2.71
C ASN A 93 3.53 2.16 2.93
N LEU A 94 3.84 0.87 2.69
CA LEU A 94 2.89 -0.22 2.95
C LEU A 94 2.58 -0.35 4.44
N ALA A 95 3.58 -0.24 5.32
CA ALA A 95 3.39 -0.26 6.77
C ALA A 95 2.51 0.90 7.23
N ALA A 96 2.79 2.14 6.79
CA ALA A 96 1.98 3.30 7.14
C ALA A 96 0.52 3.17 6.67
N ARG A 97 0.29 2.61 5.48
CA ARG A 97 -1.07 2.34 4.97
C ARG A 97 -1.80 1.31 5.82
N GLN A 98 -1.10 0.27 6.26
CA GLN A 98 -1.66 -0.74 7.15
C GLN A 98 -2.04 -0.14 8.50
N ASP A 99 -1.13 0.63 9.10
CA ASP A 99 -1.38 1.28 10.39
C ASP A 99 -2.56 2.25 10.33
N ASN A 100 -2.66 3.04 9.26
CA ASN A 100 -3.80 3.94 9.04
C ASN A 100 -5.13 3.16 8.90
N LEU A 101 -5.15 2.10 8.08
CA LEU A 101 -6.35 1.29 7.87
C LEU A 101 -6.83 0.64 9.18
N VAL A 102 -5.91 0.04 9.93
CA VAL A 102 -6.17 -0.59 11.22
C VAL A 102 -6.62 0.45 12.23
N GLY A 103 -5.92 1.58 12.33
CA GLY A 103 -6.25 2.67 13.25
C GLY A 103 -7.66 3.21 13.04
N GLU A 104 -8.05 3.46 11.78
CA GLU A 104 -9.39 3.94 11.46
C GLU A 104 -10.46 2.89 11.79
N PHE A 105 -10.23 1.61 11.49
CA PHE A 105 -11.18 0.55 11.82
C PHE A 105 -11.37 0.41 13.32
N VAL A 106 -10.29 0.44 14.11
CA VAL A 106 -10.33 0.38 15.58
C VAL A 106 -11.05 1.60 16.16
N GLU A 107 -10.80 2.79 15.61
CA GLU A 107 -11.45 4.01 16.06
C GLU A 107 -12.97 3.96 15.80
N GLU A 108 -13.39 3.51 14.60
CA GLU A 108 -14.81 3.34 14.29
C GLU A 108 -15.47 2.26 15.18
N ALA A 109 -14.78 1.15 15.44
CA ALA A 109 -15.26 0.12 16.35
C ALA A 109 -15.45 0.67 17.77
N ARG A 110 -14.50 1.48 18.26
CA ARG A 110 -14.58 2.13 19.58
C ARG A 110 -15.78 3.09 19.69
N LYS A 111 -16.07 3.87 18.64
CA LYS A 111 -17.25 4.75 18.58
C LYS A 111 -18.56 3.98 18.68
N GLN A 112 -18.59 2.74 18.19
CA GLN A 112 -19.74 1.83 18.29
C GLN A 112 -19.75 1.01 19.59
N GLY A 113 -18.86 1.31 20.55
CA GLY A 113 -18.76 0.60 21.83
C GLY A 113 -18.18 -0.82 21.71
N ARG A 114 -17.57 -1.17 20.59
CA ARG A 114 -16.98 -2.50 20.34
C ARG A 114 -15.52 -2.53 20.82
N ARG A 115 -15.12 -3.68 21.33
CA ARG A 115 -13.75 -3.90 21.82
C ARG A 115 -13.01 -4.86 20.89
N LEU A 116 -12.00 -4.32 20.22
CA LEU A 116 -11.08 -5.08 19.40
C LEU A 116 -9.74 -5.29 20.13
N ILE A 117 -9.17 -6.45 19.94
CA ILE A 117 -7.80 -6.78 20.40
C ILE A 117 -6.93 -6.84 19.16
N GLN A 118 -5.87 -6.05 19.13
CA GLN A 118 -4.91 -6.07 18.02
C GLN A 118 -3.85 -7.12 18.30
N GLU A 119 -3.73 -8.05 17.39
CA GLU A 119 -2.66 -9.04 17.28
C GLU A 119 -1.70 -8.65 16.16
N TYR A 120 -0.62 -9.39 15.97
CA TYR A 120 0.44 -9.03 15.01
C TYR A 120 -0.04 -8.77 13.57
N ARG A 121 -1.04 -9.55 13.09
CA ARG A 121 -1.52 -9.48 11.69
C ARG A 121 -3.01 -9.29 11.55
N TYR A 122 -3.75 -9.25 12.63
CA TYR A 122 -5.20 -9.20 12.60
C TYR A 122 -5.79 -8.56 13.85
N LEU A 123 -7.05 -8.20 13.78
CA LEU A 123 -7.82 -7.73 14.91
C LEU A 123 -8.82 -8.81 15.31
N VAL A 124 -9.04 -8.98 16.60
CA VAL A 124 -9.96 -9.97 17.16
C VAL A 124 -11.09 -9.26 17.89
N GLU A 125 -12.31 -9.65 17.60
CA GLU A 125 -13.48 -9.32 18.39
C GLU A 125 -14.04 -10.59 19.01
N ASN A 126 -14.16 -10.60 20.34
CA ASN A 126 -14.78 -11.70 21.07
C ASN A 126 -16.24 -11.36 21.34
N LEU A 127 -17.16 -12.14 20.77
CA LEU A 127 -18.60 -11.99 20.91
C LEU A 127 -19.19 -12.85 22.04
N GLY A 128 -18.35 -13.61 22.75
CA GLY A 128 -18.79 -14.57 23.75
C GLY A 128 -19.32 -15.89 23.15
N HIS A 129 -19.48 -16.93 23.99
CA HIS A 129 -19.98 -18.25 23.59
C HIS A 129 -19.17 -18.91 22.43
N ASP A 130 -17.85 -18.77 22.47
CA ASP A 130 -16.90 -19.23 21.43
C ASP A 130 -17.06 -18.58 20.06
N ARG A 131 -17.88 -17.55 19.95
CA ARG A 131 -18.00 -16.76 18.72
C ARG A 131 -16.94 -15.67 18.68
N MET A 132 -16.22 -15.63 17.59
CA MET A 132 -15.15 -14.66 17.36
C MET A 132 -15.22 -14.12 15.93
N ARG A 133 -14.77 -12.88 15.77
CA ARG A 133 -14.52 -12.26 14.46
C ARG A 133 -13.06 -11.93 14.34
N LEU A 134 -12.50 -12.23 13.20
CA LEU A 134 -11.16 -11.83 12.80
C LEU A 134 -11.24 -10.84 11.64
N PHE A 135 -10.56 -9.69 11.82
CA PHE A 135 -10.42 -8.70 10.77
C PHE A 135 -8.95 -8.64 10.36
N ILE A 136 -8.70 -8.96 9.09
CA ILE A 136 -7.35 -9.04 8.52
C ILE A 136 -7.19 -7.87 7.57
N PRO A 137 -6.25 -6.94 7.82
CA PRO A 137 -6.01 -5.82 6.93
C PRO A 137 -5.35 -6.30 5.63
N ALA A 138 -5.96 -5.98 4.50
CA ALA A 138 -5.43 -6.20 3.18
C ALA A 138 -4.98 -4.85 2.58
N ILE A 139 -3.70 -4.75 2.25
CA ILE A 139 -3.14 -3.55 1.61
C ILE A 139 -3.19 -3.72 0.09
N GLY A 140 -3.98 -2.87 -0.56
CA GLY A 140 -4.30 -2.98 -1.97
C GLY A 140 -5.63 -3.70 -2.20
N ILE A 141 -5.74 -4.36 -3.35
CA ILE A 141 -6.95 -5.12 -3.72
C ILE A 141 -6.86 -6.49 -3.05
N PRO A 142 -7.84 -6.88 -2.19
CA PRO A 142 -7.91 -8.23 -1.66
C PRO A 142 -7.89 -9.26 -2.80
N GLN A 143 -7.01 -10.23 -2.71
CA GLN A 143 -6.83 -11.28 -3.70
C GLN A 143 -7.48 -12.60 -3.23
N SER A 144 -7.72 -13.50 -4.17
CA SER A 144 -8.17 -14.87 -3.83
C SER A 144 -7.19 -15.59 -2.91
N TYR A 145 -5.89 -15.27 -3.00
CA TYR A 145 -4.87 -15.80 -2.11
C TYR A 145 -5.07 -15.34 -0.67
N ASP A 146 -5.45 -14.07 -0.43
CA ASP A 146 -5.72 -13.55 0.92
C ASP A 146 -6.91 -14.28 1.55
N CYS A 147 -7.95 -14.55 0.75
CA CYS A 147 -9.08 -15.36 1.20
C CYS A 147 -8.67 -16.80 1.53
N PHE A 148 -7.84 -17.41 0.69
CA PHE A 148 -7.34 -18.77 0.90
C PHE A 148 -6.50 -18.90 2.17
N GLU A 149 -5.55 -17.97 2.40
CA GLU A 149 -4.72 -17.95 3.62
C GLU A 149 -5.57 -17.70 4.87
N SER A 150 -6.57 -16.83 4.79
CA SER A 150 -7.52 -16.59 5.89
C SER A 150 -8.30 -17.84 6.26
N LEU A 151 -8.80 -18.59 5.27
CA LEU A 151 -9.49 -19.87 5.50
C LEU A 151 -8.55 -20.94 6.07
N ARG A 152 -7.30 -20.98 5.62
CA ARG A 152 -6.28 -21.86 6.17
C ARG A 152 -6.03 -21.55 7.65
N PHE A 153 -5.98 -20.27 8.01
CA PHE A 153 -5.84 -19.84 9.40
C PHE A 153 -7.05 -20.26 10.26
N LYS A 154 -8.28 -20.13 9.76
CA LYS A 154 -9.49 -20.62 10.43
C LYS A 154 -9.41 -22.12 10.76
N LYS A 155 -8.94 -22.92 9.79
CA LYS A 155 -8.75 -24.37 10.00
C LYS A 155 -7.71 -24.68 11.06
N LEU A 156 -6.61 -23.91 11.12
CA LEU A 156 -5.58 -24.09 12.15
C LEU A 156 -6.09 -23.77 13.57
N LEU A 157 -6.97 -22.79 13.71
CA LEU A 157 -7.60 -22.44 14.98
C LEU A 157 -8.69 -23.40 15.41
N ASN A 158 -9.11 -24.31 14.53
CA ASN A 158 -10.17 -25.31 14.75
C ASN A 158 -11.46 -24.71 15.38
N ASN A 159 -11.83 -23.50 14.93
CA ASN A 159 -13.02 -22.79 15.41
C ASN A 159 -14.02 -22.59 14.26
N GLU A 160 -15.05 -23.41 14.21
CA GLU A 160 -16.10 -23.33 13.18
C GLU A 160 -16.95 -22.06 13.28
N LYS A 161 -17.07 -21.48 14.48
CA LYS A 161 -17.85 -20.27 14.75
C LYS A 161 -17.06 -18.98 14.47
N LEU A 162 -15.86 -19.10 13.91
CA LEU A 162 -15.02 -17.97 13.55
C LEU A 162 -15.51 -17.33 12.26
N GLU A 163 -15.86 -16.05 12.32
CA GLU A 163 -16.19 -15.23 11.16
C GLU A 163 -14.91 -14.51 10.69
N LEU A 164 -14.65 -14.50 9.39
CA LEU A 164 -13.43 -13.93 8.78
C LEU A 164 -13.78 -12.76 7.87
N PHE A 165 -13.07 -11.65 8.08
CA PHE A 165 -13.24 -10.44 7.29
C PHE A 165 -11.88 -9.92 6.82
N LEU A 166 -11.77 -9.54 5.54
CA LEU A 166 -10.68 -8.75 5.01
C LEU A 166 -11.12 -7.29 5.00
N ILE A 167 -10.42 -6.43 5.74
CA ILE A 167 -10.67 -4.99 5.70
C ILE A 167 -9.69 -4.34 4.74
N TYR A 168 -10.14 -3.41 3.89
CA TYR A 168 -9.30 -2.79 2.87
C TYR A 168 -9.66 -1.33 2.58
N ASP A 169 -8.69 -0.57 2.06
CA ASP A 169 -8.89 0.82 1.65
C ASP A 169 -9.31 0.86 0.17
N ASP A 170 -10.55 1.27 -0.09
CA ASP A 170 -11.14 1.35 -1.42
C ASP A 170 -10.75 2.60 -2.23
N LEU A 171 -10.07 3.59 -1.63
CA LEU A 171 -9.74 4.86 -2.29
C LEU A 171 -8.88 4.71 -3.56
N ARG A 172 -8.10 3.64 -3.68
CA ARG A 172 -7.17 3.41 -4.79
C ARG A 172 -7.63 2.31 -5.74
N ILE A 173 -8.77 1.68 -5.43
CA ILE A 173 -9.26 0.51 -6.16
C ILE A 173 -10.22 0.98 -7.26
N ARG A 174 -10.03 0.45 -8.48
CA ARG A 174 -10.94 0.72 -9.59
C ARG A 174 -12.31 0.11 -9.31
N LYS A 175 -13.38 0.82 -9.69
CA LYS A 175 -14.77 0.42 -9.47
C LYS A 175 -15.06 -1.04 -9.85
N ARG A 176 -14.57 -1.51 -11.00
CA ARG A 176 -14.73 -2.91 -11.45
C ARG A 176 -14.21 -3.95 -10.46
N TRP A 177 -13.13 -3.64 -9.71
CA TRP A 177 -12.59 -4.54 -8.71
C TRP A 177 -13.42 -4.54 -7.43
N ILE A 178 -13.99 -3.38 -7.06
CA ILE A 178 -14.92 -3.28 -5.94
C ILE A 178 -16.18 -4.11 -6.23
N GLU A 179 -16.76 -3.98 -7.42
CA GLU A 179 -17.91 -4.78 -7.87
C GLU A 179 -17.59 -6.29 -7.86
N HIS A 180 -16.37 -6.67 -8.26
CA HIS A 180 -15.93 -8.07 -8.20
C HIS A 180 -15.82 -8.57 -6.76
N LEU A 181 -15.27 -7.77 -5.82
CA LEU A 181 -15.19 -8.14 -4.41
C LEU A 181 -16.58 -8.25 -3.76
N GLU A 182 -17.50 -7.37 -4.11
CA GLU A 182 -18.90 -7.43 -3.67
C GLU A 182 -19.57 -8.73 -4.15
N TRP A 183 -19.35 -9.12 -5.40
CA TRP A 183 -19.83 -10.40 -5.92
C TRP A 183 -19.20 -11.61 -5.21
N LEU A 184 -17.89 -11.57 -4.92
CA LEU A 184 -17.22 -12.63 -4.15
C LEU A 184 -17.78 -12.74 -2.73
N ASN A 185 -18.20 -11.65 -2.11
CA ASN A 185 -18.84 -11.66 -0.80
C ASN A 185 -20.13 -12.46 -0.73
N GLU A 186 -20.81 -12.70 -1.85
CA GLU A 186 -22.00 -13.54 -1.88
C GLU A 186 -21.68 -15.02 -1.68
N SER A 187 -20.53 -15.49 -2.18
CA SER A 187 -20.18 -16.91 -2.29
C SER A 187 -19.11 -17.39 -1.32
N LEU A 188 -18.18 -16.51 -0.90
CA LEU A 188 -17.06 -16.91 -0.05
C LEU A 188 -17.40 -16.83 1.45
N GLU A 189 -16.80 -17.72 2.23
CA GLU A 189 -16.84 -17.64 3.70
C GLU A 189 -16.12 -16.39 4.24
N VAL A 190 -15.01 -16.02 3.62
CA VAL A 190 -14.27 -14.79 3.96
C VAL A 190 -14.95 -13.63 3.27
N LYS A 191 -15.43 -12.67 4.05
CA LYS A 191 -16.07 -11.46 3.54
C LYS A 191 -15.09 -10.31 3.49
N THR A 192 -15.30 -9.38 2.60
CA THR A 192 -14.50 -8.15 2.51
C THR A 192 -15.31 -6.96 2.98
N ILE A 193 -14.65 -6.02 3.71
CA ILE A 193 -15.25 -4.78 4.19
C ILE A 193 -14.40 -3.63 3.71
N LYS A 194 -14.96 -2.77 2.87
CA LYS A 194 -14.25 -1.57 2.39
C LYS A 194 -14.31 -0.46 3.44
N LYS A 195 -13.28 0.36 3.49
CA LYS A 195 -13.08 1.45 4.45
C LYS A 195 -14.30 2.37 4.56
N LYS A 196 -14.92 2.75 3.45
CA LYS A 196 -16.14 3.58 3.43
C LYS A 196 -17.33 2.98 4.16
N GLU A 197 -17.33 1.69 4.39
CA GLU A 197 -18.43 0.97 5.03
C GLU A 197 -18.15 0.64 6.49
N PHE A 198 -16.99 0.97 7.05
CA PHE A 198 -16.61 0.61 8.41
C PHE A 198 -17.67 1.03 9.42
N GLU A 199 -18.10 2.29 9.40
CA GLU A 199 -19.12 2.79 10.31
C GLU A 199 -20.45 2.03 10.20
N SER A 200 -20.98 1.91 8.98
CA SER A 200 -22.26 1.26 8.74
C SER A 200 -22.23 -0.23 9.05
N TRP A 201 -21.13 -0.89 8.67
CA TRP A 201 -20.94 -2.31 8.94
C TRP A 201 -20.86 -2.59 10.45
N LEU A 202 -20.05 -1.84 11.18
CA LEU A 202 -19.87 -1.99 12.61
C LEU A 202 -21.15 -1.69 13.42
N ARG A 203 -21.98 -0.77 12.92
CA ARG A 203 -23.28 -0.43 13.56
C ARG A 203 -24.30 -1.55 13.39
N ASN A 204 -24.29 -2.24 12.23
CA ASN A 204 -25.36 -3.19 11.86
C ASN A 204 -25.02 -4.66 12.19
N ASN A 205 -23.81 -4.98 12.60
CA ASN A 205 -23.32 -6.33 12.84
C ASN A 205 -22.75 -6.50 14.24
#